data_5ebe3e3ec3a53ddd04ce2250c1c22b2f
#
_entry.id   5ebe3e3ec3a53ddd04ce2250c1c22b2f
#
_cell.length_a   1.000
_cell.length_b   1.000
_cell.length_c   1.000
_cell.angle_alpha   90.00
_cell.angle_beta   90.00
_cell.angle_gamma   90.00
#
_symmetry.space_group_name_H-M   'P 1'
#
loop_
_entity.id
_entity.type
_entity.pdbx_description
1 polymer ?
#
loop_
_entity_poly.entity_id
_entity_poly.type
_entity_poly.pdbx_seq_one_letter_code
_entity_poly.pdbx_strand_id
1 'polypeptide(L)'
;DESKVQSAIKEMVAPLERGEGENPGLIYDAMRDMMQEKVGIIRVKDELESALTDLDEFSSREKTCFPGTSRKYNSGWHQALDLKNMVDISRVATMAALAREESRGGHTRDDFPGHEDEFWGKNINICWMENGEIKIRQEPIEEIRDDLKEALNEVKAMIAETVSYTHLRAHET
;
A
#
# COMPACT_ATOMS: atom_id res chain seq x y z
N ASP A 1 -10.32 24.33 -17.48
CA ASP A 1 -9.19 25.25 -17.62
C ASP A 1 -8.20 24.66 -18.63
N GLU A 2 -8.04 25.35 -19.78
CA GLU A 2 -7.24 24.88 -20.91
C GLU A 2 -5.76 24.68 -20.54
N SER A 3 -5.21 25.48 -19.64
CA SER A 3 -3.82 25.35 -19.20
C SER A 3 -3.58 24.02 -18.47
N LYS A 4 -4.51 23.53 -17.70
CA LYS A 4 -4.44 22.22 -17.03
C LYS A 4 -4.47 21.07 -18.02
N VAL A 5 -5.30 21.19 -19.07
CA VAL A 5 -5.37 20.19 -20.14
C VAL A 5 -4.04 20.12 -20.90
N GLN A 6 -3.48 21.27 -21.27
CA GLN A 6 -2.19 21.34 -21.97
C GLN A 6 -1.04 20.79 -21.10
N SER A 7 -1.05 21.08 -19.79
CA SER A 7 -0.08 20.51 -18.85
C SER A 7 -0.18 18.98 -18.78
N ALA A 8 -1.38 18.45 -18.68
CA ALA A 8 -1.61 17.01 -18.63
C ALA A 8 -1.16 16.31 -19.93
N ILE A 9 -1.47 16.89 -21.10
CA ILE A 9 -1.01 16.36 -22.39
C ILE A 9 0.52 16.35 -22.45
N LYS A 10 1.18 17.43 -22.04
CA LYS A 10 2.63 17.51 -22.00
C LYS A 10 3.25 16.45 -21.10
N GLU A 11 2.68 16.23 -19.91
CA GLU A 11 3.12 15.19 -18.99
C GLU A 11 2.95 13.79 -19.60
N MET A 12 1.82 13.52 -20.26
CA MET A 12 1.55 12.22 -20.90
C MET A 12 2.52 11.90 -22.05
N VAL A 13 2.91 12.86 -22.86
CA VAL A 13 3.81 12.63 -24.01
C VAL A 13 5.28 12.72 -23.66
N ALA A 14 5.64 13.32 -22.54
CA ALA A 14 7.02 13.51 -22.11
C ALA A 14 7.89 12.23 -22.16
N PRO A 15 7.42 11.04 -21.73
CA PRO A 15 8.24 9.83 -21.85
C PRO A 15 8.63 9.48 -23.29
N LEU A 16 7.79 9.76 -24.28
CA LEU A 16 8.06 9.48 -25.69
C LEU A 16 9.08 10.45 -26.32
N GLU A 17 9.25 11.62 -25.72
CA GLU A 17 10.09 12.72 -26.23
C GLU A 17 11.52 12.71 -25.64
N ARG A 18 11.80 11.82 -24.67
CA ARG A 18 13.12 11.75 -24.01
C ARG A 18 14.25 11.27 -24.93
N GLY A 19 13.92 10.45 -25.92
CA GLY A 19 14.86 9.95 -26.93
C GLY A 19 15.67 8.73 -26.48
N GLU A 20 16.09 8.66 -25.22
CA GLU A 20 16.81 7.55 -24.60
C GLU A 20 16.46 7.43 -23.11
N GLY A 21 16.76 6.29 -22.52
CA GLY A 21 16.50 6.01 -21.12
C GLY A 21 16.28 4.52 -20.84
N GLU A 22 16.08 4.19 -19.57
CA GLU A 22 15.81 2.83 -19.17
C GLU A 22 14.40 2.38 -19.61
N ASN A 23 14.27 1.09 -19.93
CA ASN A 23 12.96 0.52 -20.27
C ASN A 23 12.04 0.54 -19.03
N PRO A 24 10.84 1.15 -19.10
CA PRO A 24 9.92 1.23 -17.97
C PRO A 24 9.49 -0.14 -17.44
N GLY A 25 9.44 -1.19 -18.27
CA GLY A 25 9.13 -2.55 -17.83
C GLY A 25 10.20 -3.12 -16.90
N LEU A 26 11.48 -2.81 -17.12
CA LEU A 26 12.56 -3.25 -16.22
C LEU A 26 12.49 -2.52 -14.85
N ILE A 27 12.14 -1.25 -14.86
CA ILE A 27 11.93 -0.48 -13.61
C ILE A 27 10.74 -1.05 -12.84
N TYR A 28 9.64 -1.34 -13.54
CA TYR A 28 8.44 -1.96 -12.98
C TYR A 28 8.77 -3.28 -12.29
N ASP A 29 9.46 -4.19 -12.97
CA ASP A 29 9.82 -5.50 -12.43
C ASP A 29 10.74 -5.37 -11.22
N ALA A 30 11.77 -4.53 -11.30
CA ALA A 30 12.68 -4.29 -10.19
C ALA A 30 11.98 -3.70 -8.95
N MET A 31 11.06 -2.75 -9.16
CA MET A 31 10.28 -2.16 -8.07
C MET A 31 9.32 -3.19 -7.43
N ARG A 32 8.67 -4.03 -8.24
CA ARG A 32 7.80 -5.10 -7.74
C ARG A 32 8.58 -6.09 -6.87
N ASP A 33 9.77 -6.49 -7.32
CA ASP A 33 10.62 -7.44 -6.59
C ASP A 33 11.11 -6.83 -5.27
N MET A 34 11.57 -5.57 -5.26
CA MET A 34 11.92 -4.83 -4.05
C MET A 34 10.74 -4.73 -3.07
N MET A 35 9.56 -4.38 -3.56
CA MET A 35 8.36 -4.27 -2.71
C MET A 35 7.94 -5.63 -2.13
N GLN A 36 8.08 -6.72 -2.90
CA GLN A 36 7.82 -8.07 -2.41
C GLN A 36 8.81 -8.49 -1.32
N GLU A 37 10.09 -8.14 -1.48
CA GLU A 37 11.16 -8.49 -0.55
C GLU A 37 11.06 -7.69 0.75
N LYS A 38 10.93 -6.35 0.67
CA LYS A 38 11.08 -5.46 1.83
C LYS A 38 9.75 -5.00 2.44
N VAL A 39 8.66 -5.02 1.66
CA VAL A 39 7.33 -4.50 2.08
C VAL A 39 6.24 -5.58 1.96
N GLY A 40 6.62 -6.84 1.80
CA GLY A 40 5.74 -8.00 1.70
C GLY A 40 4.82 -8.18 2.92
N ILE A 41 4.42 -9.41 3.22
CA ILE A 41 3.53 -9.70 4.35
C ILE A 41 4.27 -9.57 5.68
N ILE A 42 5.49 -10.12 5.77
CA ILE A 42 6.37 -10.05 6.96
C ILE A 42 7.29 -8.85 6.79
N ARG A 43 7.36 -8.00 7.78
CA ARG A 43 8.00 -6.69 7.73
C ARG A 43 8.80 -6.42 8.99
N VAL A 44 9.93 -5.74 8.84
CA VAL A 44 10.70 -5.17 9.94
C VAL A 44 11.03 -3.71 9.64
N LYS A 45 11.27 -2.91 10.67
CA LYS A 45 11.51 -1.48 10.54
C LYS A 45 12.63 -1.15 9.54
N ASP A 46 13.78 -1.81 9.68
CA ASP A 46 14.96 -1.51 8.87
C ASP A 46 14.74 -1.78 7.37
N GLU A 47 13.98 -2.85 7.03
CA GLU A 47 13.60 -3.14 5.65
C GLU A 47 12.62 -2.11 5.09
N LEU A 48 11.64 -1.68 5.89
CA LEU A 48 10.71 -0.62 5.48
C LEU A 48 11.42 0.72 5.26
N GLU A 49 12.35 1.09 6.12
CA GLU A 49 13.17 2.31 5.95
C GLU A 49 14.08 2.21 4.72
N SER A 50 14.69 1.04 4.50
CA SER A 50 15.47 0.76 3.29
C SER A 50 14.60 0.84 2.02
N ALA A 51 13.38 0.29 2.05
CA ALA A 51 12.44 0.39 0.93
C ALA A 51 12.08 1.83 0.58
N LEU A 52 11.92 2.73 1.57
CA LEU A 52 11.70 4.15 1.31
C LEU A 52 12.87 4.80 0.58
N THR A 53 14.11 4.40 0.91
CA THR A 53 15.32 4.86 0.21
C THR A 53 15.36 4.35 -1.24
N ASP A 54 15.04 3.06 -1.45
CA ASP A 54 14.95 2.49 -2.80
C ASP A 54 13.87 3.18 -3.65
N LEU A 55 12.73 3.54 -3.03
CA LEU A 55 11.66 4.28 -3.71
C LEU A 55 12.08 5.69 -4.16
N ASP A 56 13.05 6.33 -3.51
CA ASP A 56 13.66 7.58 -4.00
C ASP A 56 14.48 7.34 -5.28
N GLU A 57 15.19 6.21 -5.35
CA GLU A 57 15.88 5.79 -6.58
C GLU A 57 14.88 5.50 -7.69
N PHE A 58 13.83 4.71 -7.45
CA PHE A 58 12.79 4.42 -8.42
C PHE A 58 12.07 5.68 -8.92
N SER A 59 11.82 6.65 -8.04
CA SER A 59 11.29 7.97 -8.43
C SER A 59 12.21 8.73 -9.38
N SER A 60 13.52 8.56 -9.25
CA SER A 60 14.50 9.17 -10.15
C SER A 60 14.57 8.45 -11.50
N ARG A 61 14.54 7.11 -11.50
CA ARG A 61 14.54 6.26 -12.71
C ARG A 61 13.26 6.45 -13.53
N GLU A 62 12.10 6.54 -12.89
CA GLU A 62 10.81 6.81 -13.55
C GLU A 62 10.87 8.10 -14.37
N LYS A 63 11.44 9.18 -13.84
CA LYS A 63 11.54 10.48 -14.52
C LYS A 63 12.39 10.44 -15.79
N THR A 64 13.27 9.48 -15.92
CA THR A 64 14.21 9.35 -17.04
C THR A 64 13.95 8.12 -17.92
N CYS A 65 12.96 7.28 -17.62
CA CYS A 65 12.64 6.09 -18.41
C CYS A 65 12.21 6.46 -19.84
N PHE A 66 12.47 5.57 -20.79
CA PHE A 66 12.12 5.78 -22.20
C PHE A 66 11.45 4.54 -22.80
N PRO A 67 10.15 4.64 -23.14
CA PRO A 67 9.38 3.53 -23.70
C PRO A 67 9.52 3.36 -25.21
N GLY A 68 10.40 4.08 -25.87
CA GLY A 68 10.43 4.21 -27.34
C GLY A 68 9.50 5.33 -27.84
N THR A 69 9.54 5.60 -29.13
CA THR A 69 8.86 6.76 -29.76
C THR A 69 7.48 6.45 -30.32
N SER A 70 7.10 5.15 -30.41
CA SER A 70 5.83 4.77 -31.01
C SER A 70 4.64 5.23 -30.17
N ARG A 71 3.62 5.82 -30.81
CA ARG A 71 2.33 6.16 -30.21
C ARG A 71 1.27 5.09 -30.41
N LYS A 72 1.57 4.02 -31.14
CA LYS A 72 0.64 2.93 -31.45
C LYS A 72 1.16 1.63 -30.83
N TYR A 73 0.28 0.92 -30.12
CA TYR A 73 0.58 -0.38 -29.49
C TYR A 73 1.82 -0.36 -28.58
N ASN A 74 2.05 0.74 -27.86
CA ASN A 74 3.19 0.92 -26.99
C ASN A 74 2.79 0.68 -25.51
N SER A 75 2.90 -0.56 -25.05
CA SER A 75 2.65 -0.91 -23.63
C SER A 75 3.66 -0.27 -22.70
N GLY A 76 4.91 -0.04 -23.14
CA GLY A 76 5.92 0.65 -22.37
C GLY A 76 5.56 2.10 -22.07
N TRP A 77 4.82 2.78 -22.94
CA TRP A 77 4.32 4.13 -22.67
C TRP A 77 3.32 4.13 -21.53
N HIS A 78 2.37 3.19 -21.50
CA HIS A 78 1.44 3.05 -20.37
C HIS A 78 2.19 2.75 -19.08
N GLN A 79 3.16 1.82 -19.12
CA GLN A 79 3.99 1.51 -17.95
C GLN A 79 4.77 2.74 -17.46
N ALA A 80 5.33 3.57 -18.37
CA ALA A 80 6.03 4.80 -17.99
C ALA A 80 5.11 5.80 -17.26
N LEU A 81 3.83 5.89 -17.65
CA LEU A 81 2.84 6.73 -16.96
C LEU A 81 2.40 6.15 -15.62
N ASP A 82 2.28 4.83 -15.54
CA ASP A 82 1.86 4.13 -14.33
C ASP A 82 2.96 4.13 -13.26
N LEU A 83 4.25 4.09 -13.66
CA LEU A 83 5.38 4.04 -12.72
C LEU A 83 5.35 5.14 -11.67
N LYS A 84 5.04 6.38 -12.05
CA LYS A 84 4.90 7.50 -11.11
C LYS A 84 3.87 7.20 -10.03
N ASN A 85 2.67 6.78 -10.44
CA ASN A 85 1.59 6.44 -9.52
C ASN A 85 1.95 5.24 -8.63
N MET A 86 2.65 4.27 -9.20
CA MET A 86 3.12 3.09 -8.47
C MET A 86 4.15 3.45 -7.40
N VAL A 87 5.12 4.34 -7.71
CA VAL A 87 6.08 4.85 -6.72
C VAL A 87 5.35 5.56 -5.59
N ASP A 88 4.40 6.44 -5.91
CA ASP A 88 3.64 7.20 -4.91
C ASP A 88 2.82 6.27 -3.99
N ILE A 89 2.09 5.31 -4.56
CA ILE A 89 1.29 4.33 -3.79
C ILE A 89 2.19 3.40 -2.96
N SER A 90 3.31 2.93 -3.52
CA SER A 90 4.27 2.10 -2.80
C SER A 90 4.85 2.84 -1.61
N ARG A 91 5.16 4.12 -1.77
CA ARG A 91 5.63 4.99 -0.68
C ARG A 91 4.58 5.15 0.41
N VAL A 92 3.33 5.43 0.05
CA VAL A 92 2.21 5.52 1.01
C VAL A 92 2.05 4.20 1.79
N ALA A 93 2.06 3.06 1.09
CA ALA A 93 1.92 1.74 1.72
C ALA A 93 3.07 1.46 2.70
N THR A 94 4.31 1.76 2.30
CA THR A 94 5.51 1.55 3.14
C THR A 94 5.49 2.47 4.37
N MET A 95 5.17 3.76 4.20
CA MET A 95 5.05 4.72 5.31
C MET A 95 3.94 4.32 6.29
N ALA A 96 2.79 3.89 5.78
CA ALA A 96 1.67 3.43 6.61
C ALA A 96 2.03 2.15 7.38
N ALA A 97 2.76 1.21 6.74
CA ALA A 97 3.25 0.00 7.38
C ALA A 97 4.31 0.30 8.45
N LEU A 98 5.21 1.23 8.18
CA LEU A 98 6.24 1.66 9.13
C LEU A 98 5.62 2.33 10.37
N ALA A 99 4.61 3.18 10.16
CA ALA A 99 3.92 3.89 11.23
C ALA A 99 3.04 2.98 12.10
N ARG A 100 2.64 1.80 11.60
CA ARG A 100 1.78 0.87 12.34
C ARG A 100 2.63 -0.16 13.10
N GLU A 101 2.80 0.07 14.40
CA GLU A 101 3.66 -0.73 15.28
C GLU A 101 2.86 -1.85 15.97
N GLU A 102 2.28 -2.73 15.18
CA GLU A 102 1.58 -3.95 15.61
C GLU A 102 1.55 -4.98 14.47
N SER A 103 1.10 -6.20 14.77
CA SER A 103 0.75 -7.23 13.77
C SER A 103 -0.75 -7.48 13.80
N ARG A 104 -1.46 -7.26 12.64
CA ARG A 104 -2.91 -7.44 12.54
C ARG A 104 -3.34 -7.78 11.10
N GLY A 105 -4.10 -8.85 10.93
CA GLY A 105 -4.54 -9.33 9.62
C GLY A 105 -3.37 -9.70 8.72
N GLY A 106 -3.30 -9.14 7.52
CA GLY A 106 -2.18 -9.31 6.58
C GLY A 106 -0.98 -8.40 6.84
N HIS A 107 -1.01 -7.56 7.88
CA HIS A 107 0.11 -6.73 8.30
C HIS A 107 0.86 -7.42 9.44
N THR A 108 2.00 -8.01 9.14
CA THR A 108 2.85 -8.69 10.12
C THR A 108 4.14 -7.91 10.31
N ARG A 109 4.41 -7.48 11.54
CA ARG A 109 5.64 -6.82 11.98
C ARG A 109 6.39 -7.78 12.91
N ASP A 110 7.53 -8.34 12.45
CA ASP A 110 8.34 -9.22 13.31
C ASP A 110 8.91 -8.49 14.53
N ASP A 111 9.14 -7.18 14.40
CA ASP A 111 9.56 -6.30 15.49
C ASP A 111 8.40 -5.89 16.43
N PHE A 112 7.14 -6.11 16.03
CA PHE A 112 5.92 -5.90 16.81
C PHE A 112 4.94 -7.07 16.62
N PRO A 113 5.21 -8.28 17.15
CA PRO A 113 4.52 -9.51 16.76
C PRO A 113 3.10 -9.67 17.32
N GLY A 114 2.61 -8.75 18.14
CA GLY A 114 1.30 -8.82 18.78
C GLY A 114 0.32 -7.78 18.27
N HIS A 115 -0.97 -7.97 18.61
CA HIS A 115 -1.98 -6.92 18.47
C HIS A 115 -1.76 -5.84 19.53
N GLU A 116 -1.92 -4.59 19.15
CA GLU A 116 -1.98 -3.46 20.06
C GLU A 116 -3.40 -2.86 20.00
N ASP A 117 -4.29 -3.32 20.91
CA ASP A 117 -5.72 -3.01 20.86
C ASP A 117 -6.08 -1.65 21.46
N GLU A 118 -5.24 -1.10 22.35
CA GLU A 118 -5.53 0.16 23.03
C GLU A 118 -5.45 1.36 22.08
N PHE A 119 -4.49 1.35 21.17
CA PHE A 119 -4.31 2.40 20.19
C PHE A 119 -4.68 1.91 18.78
N TRP A 120 -3.98 0.90 18.23
CA TRP A 120 -4.17 0.46 16.86
C TRP A 120 -5.47 -0.32 16.62
N GLY A 121 -6.05 -0.91 17.66
CA GLY A 121 -7.40 -1.46 17.60
C GLY A 121 -8.50 -0.42 17.46
N LYS A 122 -8.19 0.85 17.73
CA LYS A 122 -9.14 1.98 17.73
C LYS A 122 -8.81 3.07 16.71
N ASN A 123 -7.68 2.97 16.01
CA ASN A 123 -7.21 3.99 15.08
C ASN A 123 -6.77 3.40 13.75
N ILE A 124 -6.85 4.22 12.71
CA ILE A 124 -6.36 3.93 11.35
C ILE A 124 -5.36 5.00 10.92
N ASN A 125 -4.48 4.65 9.99
CA ASN A 125 -3.63 5.62 9.29
C ASN A 125 -4.42 6.28 8.16
N ILE A 126 -4.45 7.59 8.14
CA ILE A 126 -4.93 8.41 7.01
C ILE A 126 -3.72 9.03 6.34
N CYS A 127 -3.58 8.78 5.04
CA CYS A 127 -2.49 9.31 4.23
C CYS A 127 -3.04 10.24 3.15
N TRP A 128 -2.36 11.36 2.92
CA TRP A 128 -2.73 12.29 1.83
C TRP A 128 -1.49 12.96 1.25
N MET A 129 -1.64 13.50 0.03
CA MET A 129 -0.60 14.29 -0.62
C MET A 129 -0.85 15.77 -0.36
N GLU A 130 0.14 16.49 0.16
CA GLU A 130 0.11 17.92 0.37
C GLU A 130 1.40 18.56 -0.12
N ASN A 131 1.28 19.48 -1.08
CA ASN A 131 2.43 20.16 -1.70
C ASN A 131 3.52 19.21 -2.25
N GLY A 132 3.13 18.03 -2.75
CA GLY A 132 4.05 17.02 -3.26
C GLY A 132 4.71 16.14 -2.20
N GLU A 133 4.34 16.29 -0.93
CA GLU A 133 4.79 15.45 0.18
C GLU A 133 3.65 14.57 0.68
N ILE A 134 3.96 13.32 1.00
CA ILE A 134 3.03 12.42 1.67
C ILE A 134 2.99 12.76 3.15
N LYS A 135 1.79 13.01 3.64
CA LYS A 135 1.49 13.20 5.06
C LYS A 135 0.73 12.00 5.59
N ILE A 136 0.95 11.69 6.86
CA ILE A 136 0.28 10.59 7.55
C ILE A 136 -0.17 11.06 8.93
N ARG A 137 -1.38 10.68 9.33
CA ARG A 137 -1.87 10.86 10.70
C ARG A 137 -2.73 9.67 11.11
N GLN A 138 -2.89 9.46 12.40
CA GLN A 138 -3.80 8.49 12.96
C GLN A 138 -5.14 9.16 13.25
N GLU A 139 -6.22 8.47 12.87
CA GLU A 139 -7.60 8.90 13.19
C GLU A 139 -8.35 7.76 13.87
N PRO A 140 -9.25 8.08 14.81
CA PRO A 140 -10.13 7.09 15.41
C PRO A 140 -10.98 6.40 14.33
N ILE A 141 -11.18 5.08 14.49
CA ILE A 141 -12.14 4.32 13.68
C ILE A 141 -13.54 4.79 14.06
N GLU A 142 -14.37 5.07 13.06
CA GLU A 142 -15.76 5.41 13.28
C GLU A 142 -16.51 4.28 14.00
N GLU A 143 -17.40 4.64 14.90
CA GLU A 143 -18.22 3.65 15.58
C GLU A 143 -19.11 2.89 14.59
N ILE A 144 -19.18 1.57 14.79
CA ILE A 144 -20.09 0.71 14.02
C ILE A 144 -21.53 1.16 14.28
N ARG A 145 -22.34 1.22 13.23
CA ARG A 145 -23.78 1.47 13.33
C ARG A 145 -24.45 0.47 14.28
N ASP A 146 -25.48 0.90 14.98
CA ASP A 146 -26.11 0.10 16.04
C ASP A 146 -26.74 -1.19 15.50
N ASP A 147 -27.34 -1.18 14.29
CA ASP A 147 -27.87 -2.37 13.63
C ASP A 147 -26.77 -3.43 13.35
N LEU A 148 -25.55 -3.00 13.01
CA LEU A 148 -24.40 -3.90 12.82
C LEU A 148 -23.81 -4.39 14.15
N LYS A 149 -23.85 -3.57 15.21
CA LYS A 149 -23.46 -4.00 16.56
C LYS A 149 -24.36 -5.13 17.06
N GLU A 150 -25.67 -5.01 16.83
CA GLU A 150 -26.66 -6.03 17.20
C GLU A 150 -26.38 -7.36 16.49
N ALA A 151 -26.28 -7.33 15.16
CA ALA A 151 -25.94 -8.51 14.35
C ALA A 151 -24.60 -9.17 14.75
N LEU A 152 -23.59 -8.37 15.10
CA LEU A 152 -22.29 -8.87 15.55
C LEU A 152 -22.38 -9.57 16.92
N ASN A 153 -23.20 -9.05 17.82
CA ASN A 153 -23.45 -9.66 19.13
C ASN A 153 -24.21 -11.00 19.00
N GLU A 154 -25.20 -11.08 18.11
CA GLU A 154 -25.90 -12.34 17.81
C GLU A 154 -24.94 -13.42 17.29
N VAL A 155 -24.07 -13.06 16.31
CA VAL A 155 -23.06 -13.98 15.76
C VAL A 155 -22.06 -14.43 16.84
N LYS A 156 -21.60 -13.52 17.70
CA LYS A 156 -20.70 -13.86 18.81
C LYS A 156 -21.36 -14.83 19.80
N ALA A 157 -22.64 -14.65 20.11
CA ALA A 157 -23.39 -15.54 20.98
C ALA A 157 -23.53 -16.95 20.36
N MET A 158 -23.86 -17.04 19.07
CA MET A 158 -23.93 -18.31 18.33
C MET A 158 -22.60 -19.08 18.34
N ILE A 159 -21.48 -18.35 18.10
CA ILE A 159 -20.13 -18.95 18.12
C ILE A 159 -19.79 -19.47 19.52
N ALA A 160 -20.08 -18.71 20.57
CA ALA A 160 -19.82 -19.11 21.94
C ALA A 160 -20.62 -20.40 22.33
N GLU A 161 -21.87 -20.53 21.92
CA GLU A 161 -22.69 -21.74 22.12
C GLU A 161 -22.09 -22.92 21.36
N THR A 162 -21.67 -22.76 20.11
CA THR A 162 -21.08 -23.81 19.27
C THR A 162 -19.77 -24.34 19.88
N VAL A 163 -18.91 -23.44 20.34
CA VAL A 163 -17.61 -23.78 20.97
C VAL A 163 -17.85 -24.54 22.28
N SER A 164 -18.81 -24.10 23.10
CA SER A 164 -19.19 -24.80 24.35
C SER A 164 -19.68 -26.24 24.09
N TYR A 165 -20.47 -26.43 23.02
CA TYR A 165 -20.98 -27.73 22.63
C TYR A 165 -19.88 -28.70 22.14
N THR A 166 -18.90 -28.23 21.43
CA THR A 166 -17.75 -29.02 20.94
C THR A 166 -16.84 -29.46 22.09
N HIS A 167 -16.61 -28.60 23.09
CA HIS A 167 -15.82 -28.95 24.28
C HIS A 167 -16.52 -30.03 25.16
N LEU A 168 -17.84 -29.96 25.32
CA LEU A 168 -18.59 -30.98 26.09
C LEU A 168 -18.50 -32.36 25.41
N ARG A 169 -18.58 -32.44 24.08
CA ARG A 169 -18.45 -33.73 23.36
C ARG A 169 -17.04 -34.32 23.40
N ALA A 170 -16.00 -33.49 23.47
CA ALA A 170 -14.61 -33.95 23.53
C ALA A 170 -14.24 -34.63 24.88
N HIS A 171 -15.05 -34.44 25.92
CA HIS A 171 -14.86 -35.06 27.24
C HIS A 171 -15.72 -36.33 27.46
N GLU A 172 -16.60 -36.69 26.51
CA GLU A 172 -17.46 -37.88 26.56
C GLU A 172 -16.92 -39.10 25.76
N THR A 173 -15.75 -38.95 25.11
CA THR A 173 -15.03 -40.02 24.40
C THR A 173 -13.68 -40.29 25.05
#